data_c4dca5bca9dfe136bee2bb686bc1c063
#
_entry.id   c4dca5bca9dfe136bee2bb686bc1c063
#
_cell.length_a   1.000
_cell.length_b   1.000
_cell.length_c   1.000
_cell.angle_alpha   90.00
_cell.angle_beta   90.00
_cell.angle_gamma   90.00
#
_symmetry.space_group_name_H-M   'P 1'
#
loop_
_entity.id
_entity.type
_entity.pdbx_description
1 polymer ?
#
loop_
_entity_poly.entity_id
_entity_poly.type
_entity_poly.pdbx_seq_one_letter_code
_entity_poly.pdbx_strand_id
1 'polypeptide(L)'
;MIKKAPLGRFLSGNPYPNGLTDGLFYREKMRAIHRVAPSETGGFGRVLEIGGGRSGLASILYPEAEIVTLDIDPELGEHQPSWARSTFICGNACSLPFADDSFDIVTLFDVLEHIEDDRRAAQEALRVVRPGGYVLISTPEAKWHYPYFRVMKRHCPHESELMREWGHVRRGYKDPELAALFDRPPERRATFINPATAFFHDVSFSRLGRRRRKVLYALAAPLTVVGYLMHRPSTRGTETAFAWRK
;
A
#
# COMPACT_ATOMS: atom_id res chain seq x y z
N MET A 1 -20.08 -4.01 -13.11
CA MET A 1 -18.76 -4.64 -13.41
C MET A 1 -17.71 -3.58 -13.20
N ILE A 2 -16.71 -3.85 -12.36
CA ILE A 2 -15.58 -2.95 -12.10
C ILE A 2 -14.41 -3.39 -12.97
N LYS A 3 -13.79 -2.44 -13.67
CA LYS A 3 -12.57 -2.68 -14.46
C LYS A 3 -11.40 -1.91 -13.84
N LYS A 4 -10.28 -2.61 -13.73
CA LYS A 4 -9.03 -2.02 -13.31
C LYS A 4 -8.47 -1.07 -14.37
N ALA A 5 -7.99 0.09 -13.96
CA ALA A 5 -7.31 1.03 -14.85
C ALA A 5 -6.10 0.38 -15.54
N PRO A 6 -5.78 0.70 -16.79
CA PRO A 6 -4.51 0.31 -17.42
C PRO A 6 -3.32 0.77 -16.57
N LEU A 7 -2.24 -0.04 -16.54
CA LEU A 7 -1.07 0.23 -15.69
C LEU A 7 -0.51 1.65 -15.86
N GLY A 8 -0.38 2.12 -17.11
CA GLY A 8 0.14 3.45 -17.39
C GLY A 8 -0.71 4.57 -16.76
N ARG A 9 -2.05 4.46 -16.87
CA ARG A 9 -2.99 5.39 -16.26
C ARG A 9 -2.93 5.33 -14.72
N PHE A 10 -2.86 4.14 -14.14
CA PHE A 10 -2.71 3.98 -12.69
C PHE A 10 -1.42 4.63 -12.18
N LEU A 11 -0.29 4.36 -12.86
CA LEU A 11 1.01 4.93 -12.48
C LEU A 11 1.12 6.45 -12.69
N SER A 12 0.33 7.05 -13.58
CA SER A 12 0.28 8.51 -13.76
C SER A 12 -0.40 9.23 -12.60
N GLY A 13 -1.23 8.52 -11.81
CA GLY A 13 -1.84 9.00 -10.58
C GLY A 13 -0.94 8.92 -9.34
N ASN A 14 0.38 8.68 -9.51
CA ASN A 14 1.31 8.69 -8.38
C ASN A 14 1.28 10.06 -7.67
N PRO A 15 0.97 10.10 -6.36
CA PRO A 15 0.88 11.36 -5.60
C PRO A 15 2.23 12.08 -5.44
N TYR A 16 3.34 11.38 -5.67
CA TYR A 16 4.68 11.96 -5.64
C TYR A 16 5.10 12.41 -7.04
N PRO A 17 5.25 13.73 -7.29
CA PRO A 17 5.49 14.27 -8.63
C PRO A 17 6.86 13.92 -9.22
N ASN A 18 7.84 13.60 -8.35
CA ASN A 18 9.21 13.30 -8.78
C ASN A 18 9.42 11.79 -8.92
N GLY A 19 8.99 11.22 -10.04
CA GLY A 19 9.06 9.77 -10.31
C GLY A 19 10.46 9.12 -10.33
N LEU A 20 11.54 9.92 -10.24
CA LEU A 20 12.93 9.45 -10.13
C LEU A 20 13.53 9.64 -8.72
N THR A 21 12.73 9.99 -7.73
CA THR A 21 13.14 10.19 -6.33
C THR A 21 12.16 9.47 -5.41
N ASP A 22 11.49 10.20 -4.52
CA ASP A 22 10.51 9.68 -3.57
C ASP A 22 9.35 8.95 -4.28
N GLY A 23 9.00 9.38 -5.48
CA GLY A 23 7.96 8.74 -6.29
C GLY A 23 8.35 7.38 -6.86
N LEU A 24 9.63 6.99 -6.89
CA LEU A 24 10.03 5.73 -7.52
C LEU A 24 9.62 4.52 -6.69
N PHE A 25 9.90 4.50 -5.39
CA PHE A 25 9.50 3.39 -4.54
C PHE A 25 7.97 3.31 -4.41
N TYR A 26 7.27 4.46 -4.36
CA TYR A 26 5.81 4.47 -4.38
C TYR A 26 5.25 3.93 -5.70
N ARG A 27 5.92 4.22 -6.81
CA ARG A 27 5.60 3.64 -8.11
C ARG A 27 5.78 2.11 -8.14
N GLU A 28 6.77 1.57 -7.42
CA GLU A 28 6.92 0.12 -7.24
C GLU A 28 5.74 -0.48 -6.46
N LYS A 29 5.32 0.17 -5.37
CA LYS A 29 4.11 -0.18 -4.62
C LYS A 29 2.89 -0.24 -5.54
N MET A 30 2.65 0.82 -6.30
CA MET A 30 1.54 0.86 -7.27
C MET A 30 1.63 -0.28 -8.29
N ARG A 31 2.82 -0.58 -8.84
CA ARG A 31 3.00 -1.73 -9.74
C ARG A 31 2.65 -3.06 -9.08
N ALA A 32 3.07 -3.28 -7.84
CA ALA A 32 2.78 -4.51 -7.10
C ALA A 32 1.28 -4.64 -6.84
N ILE A 33 0.63 -3.57 -6.35
CA ILE A 33 -0.82 -3.51 -6.16
C ILE A 33 -1.56 -3.81 -7.47
N HIS A 34 -1.16 -3.16 -8.57
CA HIS A 34 -1.78 -3.40 -9.88
C HIS A 34 -1.64 -4.86 -10.35
N ARG A 35 -0.53 -5.53 -10.05
CA ARG A 35 -0.29 -6.93 -10.42
C ARG A 35 -1.21 -7.91 -9.67
N VAL A 36 -1.44 -7.67 -8.38
CA VAL A 36 -2.29 -8.55 -7.57
C VAL A 36 -3.78 -8.24 -7.75
N ALA A 37 -4.13 -7.00 -8.02
CA ALA A 37 -5.50 -6.56 -8.20
C ALA A 37 -6.20 -7.27 -9.36
N PRO A 38 -7.47 -7.73 -9.21
CA PRO A 38 -8.23 -8.34 -10.29
C PRO A 38 -8.43 -7.36 -11.44
N SER A 39 -8.36 -7.85 -12.69
CA SER A 39 -8.54 -7.02 -13.89
C SER A 39 -9.97 -6.53 -14.03
N GLU A 40 -10.92 -7.36 -13.62
CA GLU A 40 -12.33 -7.05 -13.56
C GLU A 40 -13.01 -7.89 -12.49
N THR A 41 -14.10 -7.42 -11.96
CA THR A 41 -14.97 -8.17 -11.05
C THR A 41 -16.42 -7.84 -11.37
N GLY A 42 -17.25 -8.88 -11.45
CA GLY A 42 -18.70 -8.71 -11.50
C GLY A 42 -19.22 -8.34 -10.12
N GLY A 43 -20.36 -7.67 -10.05
CA GLY A 43 -21.03 -7.34 -8.79
C GLY A 43 -21.64 -5.94 -8.78
N PHE A 44 -21.62 -5.30 -7.62
CA PHE A 44 -22.33 -4.03 -7.37
C PHE A 44 -21.61 -2.79 -7.91
N GLY A 45 -20.35 -2.90 -8.24
CA GLY A 45 -19.53 -1.76 -8.64
C GLY A 45 -18.92 -0.98 -7.45
N ARG A 46 -18.81 -1.59 -6.25
CA ARG A 46 -18.43 -0.92 -5.00
C ARG A 46 -17.10 -1.40 -4.45
N VAL A 47 -16.25 -0.45 -4.05
CA VAL A 47 -14.95 -0.70 -3.42
C VAL A 47 -14.89 0.02 -2.08
N LEU A 48 -14.48 -0.68 -1.03
CA LEU A 48 -14.15 -0.08 0.25
C LEU A 48 -12.62 0.08 0.35
N GLU A 49 -12.16 1.30 0.58
CA GLU A 49 -10.77 1.62 0.88
C GLU A 49 -10.65 1.93 2.37
N ILE A 50 -10.04 1.02 3.13
CA ILE A 50 -9.79 1.18 4.56
C ILE A 50 -8.40 1.82 4.73
N GLY A 51 -8.30 2.89 5.52
CA GLY A 51 -7.05 3.59 5.75
C GLY A 51 -6.50 4.28 4.49
N GLY A 52 -7.37 4.74 3.59
CA GLY A 52 -6.96 5.35 2.33
C GLY A 52 -6.15 6.63 2.47
N GLY A 53 -6.21 7.26 3.64
CA GLY A 53 -5.48 8.47 3.93
C GLY A 53 -5.69 9.54 2.86
N ARG A 54 -4.57 10.15 2.41
CA ARG A 54 -4.56 11.16 1.33
C ARG A 54 -4.26 10.55 -0.05
N SER A 55 -4.03 9.26 -0.15
CA SER A 55 -3.54 8.65 -1.40
C SER A 55 -4.64 8.32 -2.41
N GLY A 56 -5.83 7.93 -1.94
CA GLY A 56 -6.96 7.56 -2.78
C GLY A 56 -6.64 6.50 -3.83
N LEU A 57 -5.78 5.53 -3.50
CA LEU A 57 -5.27 4.55 -4.47
C LEU A 57 -6.37 3.69 -5.09
N ALA A 58 -7.42 3.36 -4.33
CA ALA A 58 -8.54 2.58 -4.85
C ALA A 58 -9.27 3.33 -5.96
N SER A 59 -9.46 4.65 -5.83
CA SER A 59 -10.09 5.50 -6.85
C SER A 59 -9.29 5.56 -8.15
N ILE A 60 -7.96 5.57 -8.05
CA ILE A 60 -7.08 5.56 -9.23
C ILE A 60 -7.04 4.17 -9.86
N LEU A 61 -7.09 3.12 -9.03
CA LEU A 61 -7.04 1.72 -9.47
C LEU A 61 -8.33 1.29 -10.17
N TYR A 62 -9.48 1.73 -9.63
CA TYR A 62 -10.83 1.40 -10.11
C TYR A 62 -11.66 2.67 -10.37
N PRO A 63 -11.36 3.45 -11.40
CA PRO A 63 -11.92 4.79 -11.59
C PRO A 63 -13.42 4.82 -11.93
N GLU A 64 -13.99 3.67 -12.28
CA GLU A 64 -15.43 3.54 -12.60
C GLU A 64 -16.25 2.99 -11.41
N ALA A 65 -15.58 2.64 -10.30
CA ALA A 65 -16.26 2.11 -9.11
C ALA A 65 -16.81 3.23 -8.23
N GLU A 66 -17.85 2.89 -7.48
CA GLU A 66 -18.26 3.64 -6.30
C GLU A 66 -17.27 3.35 -5.17
N ILE A 67 -16.50 4.34 -4.77
CA ILE A 67 -15.49 4.20 -3.72
C ILE A 67 -16.07 4.73 -2.41
N VAL A 68 -15.97 3.90 -1.37
CA VAL A 68 -16.15 4.33 0.02
C VAL A 68 -14.78 4.29 0.68
N THR A 69 -14.32 5.42 1.21
CA THR A 69 -13.08 5.50 1.98
C THR A 69 -13.43 5.56 3.46
N LEU A 70 -12.84 4.67 4.27
CA LEU A 70 -13.00 4.67 5.72
C LEU A 70 -11.65 4.91 6.37
N ASP A 71 -11.62 5.86 7.30
CA ASP A 71 -10.43 6.12 8.12
C ASP A 71 -10.86 6.46 9.55
N ILE A 72 -9.95 6.23 10.52
CA ILE A 72 -10.20 6.58 11.92
C ILE A 72 -10.01 8.07 12.18
N ASP A 73 -9.24 8.76 11.34
CA ASP A 73 -8.99 10.19 11.42
C ASP A 73 -10.05 10.98 10.62
N PRO A 74 -10.95 11.72 11.29
CA PRO A 74 -11.98 12.49 10.61
C PRO A 74 -11.43 13.62 9.72
N GLU A 75 -10.22 14.16 10.02
CA GLU A 75 -9.62 15.26 9.25
C GLU A 75 -9.28 14.82 7.81
N LEU A 76 -9.08 13.53 7.57
CA LEU A 76 -8.81 13.01 6.24
C LEU A 76 -10.03 13.13 5.31
N GLY A 77 -11.24 13.25 5.85
CA GLY A 77 -12.44 13.51 5.07
C GLY A 77 -12.42 14.85 4.34
N GLU A 78 -11.82 15.88 4.94
CA GLU A 78 -11.68 17.21 4.35
C GLU A 78 -10.62 17.27 3.24
N HIS A 79 -9.73 16.29 3.20
CA HIS A 79 -8.58 16.24 2.30
C HIS A 79 -8.75 15.23 1.16
N GLN A 80 -9.97 14.71 0.94
CA GLN A 80 -10.20 13.80 -0.18
C GLN A 80 -9.89 14.51 -1.51
N PRO A 81 -9.17 13.85 -2.43
CA PRO A 81 -8.91 14.44 -3.74
C PRO A 81 -10.24 14.79 -4.44
N SER A 82 -10.38 16.01 -4.93
CA SER A 82 -11.60 16.51 -5.57
C SER A 82 -12.03 15.73 -6.82
N TRP A 83 -11.11 14.95 -7.39
CA TRP A 83 -11.37 14.04 -8.52
C TRP A 83 -11.82 12.64 -8.09
N ALA A 84 -11.67 12.29 -6.81
CA ALA A 84 -12.09 10.99 -6.29
C ALA A 84 -13.62 11.00 -6.12
N ARG A 85 -14.30 10.12 -6.82
CA ARG A 85 -15.71 9.82 -6.58
C ARG A 85 -15.81 8.93 -5.34
N SER A 86 -15.39 9.43 -4.19
CA SER A 86 -15.38 8.67 -2.95
C SER A 86 -16.29 9.34 -1.91
N THR A 87 -16.98 8.50 -1.17
CA THR A 87 -17.69 8.90 0.05
C THR A 87 -16.80 8.59 1.24
N PHE A 88 -16.45 9.59 2.04
CA PHE A 88 -15.66 9.39 3.25
C PHE A 88 -16.56 9.02 4.44
N ILE A 89 -16.12 8.05 5.24
CA ILE A 89 -16.73 7.64 6.49
C ILE A 89 -15.65 7.57 7.56
N CYS A 90 -15.83 8.31 8.66
CA CYS A 90 -14.98 8.15 9.84
C CYS A 90 -15.40 6.88 10.58
N GLY A 91 -14.45 5.95 10.78
CA GLY A 91 -14.78 4.66 11.40
C GLY A 91 -13.56 3.81 11.74
N ASN A 92 -13.81 2.74 12.49
CA ASN A 92 -12.80 1.80 12.93
C ASN A 92 -12.81 0.55 12.05
N ALA A 93 -11.63 0.17 11.52
CA ALA A 93 -11.45 -1.03 10.70
C ALA A 93 -11.84 -2.33 11.42
N CYS A 94 -11.76 -2.34 12.77
CA CYS A 94 -12.16 -3.48 13.60
C CYS A 94 -13.69 -3.57 13.85
N SER A 95 -14.48 -2.61 13.36
CA SER A 95 -15.94 -2.58 13.50
C SER A 95 -16.54 -1.75 12.37
N LEU A 96 -16.59 -2.34 11.18
CA LEU A 96 -17.03 -1.65 9.96
C LEU A 96 -18.55 -1.42 9.97
N PRO A 97 -19.02 -0.17 9.73
CA PRO A 97 -20.45 0.18 9.76
C PRO A 97 -21.18 -0.23 8.47
N PHE A 98 -20.86 -1.40 7.94
CA PHE A 98 -21.42 -1.92 6.69
C PHE A 98 -22.01 -3.31 6.88
N ALA A 99 -23.03 -3.63 6.09
CA ALA A 99 -23.61 -4.97 6.05
C ALA A 99 -22.61 -5.99 5.47
N ASP A 100 -22.85 -7.26 5.76
CA ASP A 100 -22.13 -8.37 5.14
C ASP A 100 -22.28 -8.30 3.62
N ASP A 101 -21.27 -8.76 2.91
CA ASP A 101 -21.28 -8.95 1.45
C ASP A 101 -21.61 -7.70 0.62
N SER A 102 -21.34 -6.49 1.14
CA SER A 102 -21.74 -5.20 0.55
C SER A 102 -20.73 -4.57 -0.41
N PHE A 103 -19.53 -5.14 -0.54
CA PHE A 103 -18.48 -4.64 -1.43
C PHE A 103 -17.92 -5.74 -2.35
N ASP A 104 -17.52 -5.35 -3.55
CA ASP A 104 -16.82 -6.23 -4.49
C ASP A 104 -15.35 -6.38 -4.15
N ILE A 105 -14.73 -5.30 -3.67
CA ILE A 105 -13.32 -5.23 -3.31
C ILE A 105 -13.20 -4.43 -2.00
N VAL A 106 -12.34 -4.91 -1.12
CA VAL A 106 -11.88 -4.19 0.08
C VAL A 106 -10.36 -4.02 -0.03
N THR A 107 -9.85 -2.83 0.24
CA THR A 107 -8.41 -2.55 0.20
C THR A 107 -7.91 -2.07 1.56
N LEU A 108 -6.73 -2.55 1.97
CA LEU A 108 -5.98 -2.13 3.16
C LEU A 108 -4.51 -1.96 2.75
N PHE A 109 -4.16 -0.77 2.21
CA PHE A 109 -2.82 -0.51 1.72
C PHE A 109 -1.96 0.18 2.77
N ASP A 110 -1.03 -0.56 3.39
CA ASP A 110 -0.20 -0.17 4.53
C ASP A 110 -1.07 0.31 5.72
N VAL A 111 -1.91 -0.59 6.20
CA VAL A 111 -2.89 -0.32 7.27
C VAL A 111 -2.79 -1.32 8.40
N LEU A 112 -2.66 -2.61 8.11
CA LEU A 112 -2.69 -3.66 9.14
C LEU A 112 -1.55 -3.53 10.15
N GLU A 113 -0.39 -3.02 9.76
CA GLU A 113 0.74 -2.75 10.64
C GLU A 113 0.48 -1.67 11.69
N HIS A 114 -0.57 -0.87 11.53
CA HIS A 114 -1.01 0.17 12.45
C HIS A 114 -2.11 -0.30 13.42
N ILE A 115 -2.71 -1.47 13.17
CA ILE A 115 -3.86 -1.97 13.94
C ILE A 115 -3.41 -3.03 14.94
N GLU A 116 -3.69 -2.85 16.23
CA GLU A 116 -3.35 -3.84 17.26
C GLU A 116 -4.13 -5.14 17.07
N ASP A 117 -5.46 -5.05 16.91
CA ASP A 117 -6.33 -6.19 16.61
C ASP A 117 -6.50 -6.38 15.08
N ASP A 118 -5.40 -6.71 14.43
CA ASP A 118 -5.35 -6.96 12.99
C ASP A 118 -6.21 -8.15 12.56
N ARG A 119 -6.37 -9.15 13.43
CA ARG A 119 -7.26 -10.28 13.17
C ARG A 119 -8.71 -9.82 13.02
N ARG A 120 -9.15 -8.94 13.91
CA ARG A 120 -10.51 -8.39 13.84
C ARG A 120 -10.70 -7.56 12.58
N ALA A 121 -9.74 -6.72 12.23
CA ALA A 121 -9.78 -5.93 10.99
C ALA A 121 -9.83 -6.82 9.73
N ALA A 122 -9.04 -7.90 9.69
CA ALA A 122 -9.07 -8.86 8.59
C ALA A 122 -10.43 -9.58 8.49
N GLN A 123 -11.02 -9.98 9.63
CA GLN A 123 -12.35 -10.61 9.68
C GLN A 123 -13.44 -9.66 9.21
N GLU A 124 -13.41 -8.39 9.61
CA GLU A 124 -14.35 -7.37 9.15
C GLU A 124 -14.21 -7.12 7.63
N ALA A 125 -12.98 -7.03 7.12
CA ALA A 125 -12.73 -6.92 5.67
C ALA A 125 -13.33 -8.11 4.90
N LEU A 126 -13.14 -9.34 5.41
CA LEU A 126 -13.76 -10.54 4.84
C LEU A 126 -15.27 -10.55 4.99
N ARG A 127 -15.83 -10.04 6.09
CA ARG A 127 -17.27 -10.01 6.32
C ARG A 127 -17.97 -9.14 5.27
N VAL A 128 -17.45 -7.92 5.06
CA VAL A 128 -18.11 -6.94 4.18
C VAL A 128 -17.84 -7.18 2.69
N VAL A 129 -16.77 -7.89 2.31
CA VAL A 129 -16.56 -8.28 0.91
C VAL A 129 -17.50 -9.45 0.57
N ARG A 130 -18.15 -9.40 -0.61
CA ARG A 130 -19.09 -10.43 -1.06
C ARG A 130 -18.37 -11.75 -1.47
N PRO A 131 -19.08 -12.88 -1.52
CA PRO A 131 -18.55 -14.11 -2.13
C PRO A 131 -18.07 -13.86 -3.56
N GLY A 132 -16.85 -14.35 -3.86
CA GLY A 132 -16.19 -14.11 -5.14
C GLY A 132 -15.56 -12.72 -5.30
N GLY A 133 -15.68 -11.82 -4.31
CA GLY A 133 -14.98 -10.56 -4.23
C GLY A 133 -13.55 -10.70 -3.71
N TYR A 134 -12.83 -9.59 -3.56
CA TYR A 134 -11.41 -9.59 -3.21
C TYR A 134 -11.08 -8.67 -2.05
N VAL A 135 -10.15 -9.11 -1.19
CA VAL A 135 -9.42 -8.26 -0.25
C VAL A 135 -8.01 -8.06 -0.78
N LEU A 136 -7.61 -6.80 -0.95
CA LEU A 136 -6.29 -6.40 -1.43
C LEU A 136 -5.52 -5.72 -0.30
N ILE A 137 -4.27 -6.13 -0.08
CA ILE A 137 -3.44 -5.61 1.00
C ILE A 137 -2.07 -5.24 0.46
N SER A 138 -1.45 -4.20 0.99
CA SER A 138 0.00 -4.04 0.98
C SER A 138 0.49 -3.85 2.40
N THR A 139 1.69 -4.35 2.70
CA THR A 139 2.29 -4.22 4.03
C THR A 139 3.80 -4.48 3.96
N PRO A 140 4.60 -3.89 4.88
CA PRO A 140 5.99 -4.27 5.05
C PRO A 140 6.13 -5.74 5.43
N GLU A 141 7.27 -6.35 5.07
CA GLU A 141 7.63 -7.67 5.56
C GLU A 141 8.13 -7.62 7.02
N ALA A 142 7.95 -8.70 7.79
CA ALA A 142 8.42 -8.78 9.18
C ALA A 142 9.94 -8.53 9.34
N LYS A 143 10.69 -8.72 8.25
CA LYS A 143 12.13 -8.43 8.19
C LYS A 143 12.45 -6.99 7.83
N TRP A 144 11.43 -6.15 7.66
CA TRP A 144 11.63 -4.73 7.42
C TRP A 144 12.53 -4.12 8.49
N HIS A 145 13.49 -3.30 8.08
CA HIS A 145 14.38 -2.57 8.97
C HIS A 145 14.80 -1.25 8.30
N TYR A 146 15.17 -0.28 9.09
CA TYR A 146 15.60 1.01 8.59
C TYR A 146 16.85 1.51 9.31
N PRO A 147 17.81 2.10 8.60
CA PRO A 147 17.93 2.11 7.14
C PRO A 147 18.37 0.75 6.60
N TYR A 148 18.06 0.49 5.33
CA TYR A 148 18.46 -0.73 4.64
C TYR A 148 19.98 -0.80 4.44
N PHE A 149 20.61 0.37 4.18
CA PHE A 149 22.05 0.46 3.93
C PHE A 149 22.80 0.98 5.15
N ARG A 150 23.76 0.19 5.62
CA ARG A 150 24.59 0.55 6.78
C ARG A 150 25.29 1.92 6.64
N VAL A 151 25.69 2.30 5.43
CA VAL A 151 26.30 3.61 5.13
C VAL A 151 25.35 4.78 5.45
N MET A 152 24.05 4.57 5.38
CA MET A 152 23.04 5.59 5.68
C MET A 152 22.73 5.73 7.17
N LYS A 153 23.16 4.77 8.01
CA LYS A 153 22.80 4.70 9.45
C LYS A 153 23.04 6.01 10.23
N ARG A 154 24.15 6.71 9.93
CA ARG A 154 24.47 8.00 10.58
C ARG A 154 23.61 9.17 10.13
N HIS A 155 22.92 9.04 9.00
CA HIS A 155 22.13 10.08 8.37
C HIS A 155 20.62 9.84 8.47
N CYS A 156 20.24 8.73 9.05
CA CYS A 156 18.85 8.32 9.20
C CYS A 156 18.42 8.38 10.67
N PRO A 157 17.14 8.63 10.95
CA PRO A 157 16.58 8.43 12.28
C PRO A 157 16.70 6.96 12.69
N HIS A 158 16.56 6.68 13.98
CA HIS A 158 16.50 5.31 14.45
C HIS A 158 15.18 4.65 14.02
N GLU A 159 15.22 3.36 13.69
CA GLU A 159 14.03 2.62 13.25
C GLU A 159 12.82 2.80 14.18
N SER A 160 13.05 2.72 15.50
CA SER A 160 11.97 2.90 16.50
C SER A 160 11.39 4.32 16.53
N GLU A 161 12.14 5.33 16.08
CA GLU A 161 11.66 6.70 15.91
C GLU A 161 10.69 6.77 14.74
N LEU A 162 11.06 6.20 13.60
CA LEU A 162 10.18 6.12 12.43
C LEU A 162 8.91 5.30 12.69
N MET A 163 9.04 4.13 13.31
CA MET A 163 7.88 3.30 13.65
C MET A 163 6.88 4.07 14.52
N ARG A 164 7.38 4.84 15.48
CA ARG A 164 6.52 5.67 16.34
C ARG A 164 5.89 6.84 15.57
N GLU A 165 6.69 7.52 14.73
CA GLU A 165 6.21 8.62 13.89
C GLU A 165 5.11 8.16 12.92
N TRP A 166 5.27 6.98 12.35
CA TRP A 166 4.28 6.39 11.44
C TRP A 166 3.13 5.70 12.15
N GLY A 167 3.20 5.49 13.47
CA GLY A 167 2.17 4.79 14.23
C GLY A 167 2.17 3.27 14.02
N HIS A 168 3.30 2.68 13.62
CA HIS A 168 3.43 1.24 13.47
C HIS A 168 3.44 0.54 14.83
N VAL A 169 2.51 -0.39 15.06
CA VAL A 169 2.48 -1.27 16.23
C VAL A 169 3.33 -2.53 16.00
N ARG A 170 3.65 -2.83 14.75
CA ARG A 170 4.55 -3.92 14.30
C ARG A 170 5.32 -3.52 13.06
N ARG A 171 6.45 -4.22 12.81
CA ARG A 171 7.29 -3.96 11.63
C ARG A 171 6.61 -4.34 10.30
N GLY A 172 5.74 -5.29 10.31
CA GLY A 172 5.12 -5.91 9.16
C GLY A 172 4.89 -7.40 9.41
N TYR A 173 4.67 -8.18 8.36
CA TYR A 173 4.20 -9.55 8.47
C TYR A 173 5.08 -10.54 7.71
N LYS A 174 5.08 -11.80 8.17
CA LYS A 174 5.46 -12.96 7.36
C LYS A 174 4.24 -13.48 6.61
N ASP A 175 4.46 -14.07 5.44
CA ASP A 175 3.36 -14.66 4.64
C ASP A 175 2.46 -15.62 5.45
N PRO A 176 2.99 -16.53 6.32
CA PRO A 176 2.14 -17.39 7.14
C PRO A 176 1.30 -16.65 8.19
N GLU A 177 1.78 -15.52 8.72
CA GLU A 177 1.04 -14.70 9.68
C GLU A 177 -0.18 -14.07 9.00
N LEU A 178 0.00 -13.49 7.81
CA LEU A 178 -1.11 -12.97 7.01
C LEU A 178 -2.08 -14.08 6.57
N ALA A 179 -1.56 -15.23 6.13
CA ALA A 179 -2.42 -16.37 5.79
C ALA A 179 -3.30 -16.81 6.96
N ALA A 180 -2.78 -16.74 8.20
CA ALA A 180 -3.53 -17.05 9.42
C ALA A 180 -4.59 -16.00 9.76
N LEU A 181 -4.41 -14.71 9.40
CA LEU A 181 -5.43 -13.67 9.58
C LEU A 181 -6.65 -13.90 8.68
N PHE A 182 -6.42 -14.43 7.48
CA PHE A 182 -7.45 -14.67 6.46
C PHE A 182 -7.90 -16.15 6.38
N ASP A 183 -7.41 -17.03 7.28
CA ASP A 183 -7.68 -18.47 7.33
C ASP A 183 -7.38 -19.22 6.00
N ARG A 184 -6.58 -18.61 5.13
CA ARG A 184 -6.15 -19.18 3.84
C ARG A 184 -4.95 -18.43 3.26
N PRO A 185 -4.14 -19.06 2.38
CA PRO A 185 -3.09 -18.36 1.66
C PRO A 185 -3.66 -17.34 0.66
N PRO A 186 -2.90 -16.29 0.29
CA PRO A 186 -3.33 -15.37 -0.75
C PRO A 186 -3.37 -16.05 -2.13
N GLU A 187 -4.30 -15.61 -2.97
CA GLU A 187 -4.39 -16.07 -4.38
C GLU A 187 -3.25 -15.48 -5.21
N ARG A 188 -2.87 -14.23 -4.92
CA ARG A 188 -1.82 -13.50 -5.65
C ARG A 188 -0.92 -12.79 -4.68
N ARG A 189 0.35 -12.69 -5.07
CA ARG A 189 1.42 -12.02 -4.31
C ARG A 189 2.36 -11.29 -5.25
N ALA A 190 2.80 -10.09 -4.87
CA ALA A 190 3.82 -9.35 -5.59
C ALA A 190 4.64 -8.51 -4.60
N THR A 191 5.96 -8.68 -4.59
CA THR A 191 6.87 -7.88 -3.77
C THR A 191 7.17 -6.53 -4.42
N PHE A 192 7.63 -5.57 -3.63
CA PHE A 192 8.15 -4.28 -4.08
C PHE A 192 9.26 -3.78 -3.16
N ILE A 193 9.92 -2.68 -3.56
CA ILE A 193 11.14 -2.14 -2.93
C ILE A 193 12.23 -3.22 -2.84
N ASN A 194 12.88 -3.46 -3.98
CA ASN A 194 14.04 -4.37 -4.04
C ASN A 194 15.31 -3.68 -3.49
N PRO A 195 16.42 -4.44 -3.27
CA PRO A 195 17.63 -3.86 -2.72
C PRO A 195 18.20 -2.64 -3.47
N ALA A 196 17.98 -2.53 -4.79
CA ALA A 196 18.47 -1.37 -5.55
C ALA A 196 17.60 -0.12 -5.32
N THR A 197 16.27 -0.30 -5.16
CA THR A 197 15.34 0.81 -4.92
C THR A 197 15.23 1.17 -3.44
N ALA A 198 15.57 0.27 -2.53
CA ALA A 198 15.64 0.51 -1.09
C ALA A 198 16.60 1.65 -0.70
N PHE A 199 17.65 1.91 -1.51
CA PHE A 199 18.52 3.05 -1.28
C PHE A 199 17.78 4.40 -1.42
N PHE A 200 16.87 4.50 -2.37
CA PHE A 200 16.05 5.71 -2.51
C PHE A 200 15.10 5.90 -1.32
N HIS A 201 14.59 4.81 -0.75
CA HIS A 201 13.82 4.85 0.49
C HIS A 201 14.66 5.41 1.64
N ASP A 202 15.89 4.91 1.85
CA ASP A 202 16.79 5.42 2.88
C ASP A 202 17.08 6.91 2.70
N VAL A 203 17.31 7.36 1.46
CA VAL A 203 17.57 8.78 1.17
C VAL A 203 16.34 9.64 1.43
N SER A 204 15.13 9.15 1.11
CA SER A 204 13.87 9.87 1.30
C SER A 204 13.62 10.23 2.76
N PHE A 205 13.81 9.26 3.66
CA PHE A 205 13.57 9.41 5.10
C PHE A 205 14.81 9.82 5.90
N SER A 206 15.92 10.14 5.22
CA SER A 206 17.14 10.61 5.88
C SER A 206 17.01 12.05 6.40
N ARG A 207 17.80 12.39 7.42
CA ARG A 207 17.97 13.75 7.95
C ARG A 207 18.86 14.64 7.06
N LEU A 208 19.18 14.16 5.85
CA LEU A 208 20.01 14.90 4.91
C LEU A 208 19.27 16.11 4.32
N GLY A 209 19.97 17.24 4.20
CA GLY A 209 19.43 18.41 3.55
C GLY A 209 19.09 18.17 2.06
N ARG A 210 18.11 18.89 1.52
CA ARG A 210 17.57 18.75 0.15
C ARG A 210 18.64 18.65 -0.95
N ARG A 211 19.73 19.45 -0.87
CA ARG A 211 20.82 19.42 -1.87
C ARG A 211 21.56 18.07 -1.87
N ARG A 212 21.91 17.55 -0.67
CA ARG A 212 22.61 16.27 -0.52
C ARG A 212 21.74 15.10 -0.99
N ARG A 213 20.44 15.10 -0.65
CA ARG A 213 19.51 14.09 -1.16
C ARG A 213 19.45 14.07 -2.68
N LYS A 214 19.37 15.25 -3.34
CA LYS A 214 19.39 15.33 -4.82
C LYS A 214 20.65 14.74 -5.44
N VAL A 215 21.82 14.99 -4.85
CA VAL A 215 23.09 14.42 -5.33
C VAL A 215 23.06 12.88 -5.19
N LEU A 216 22.64 12.35 -4.03
CA LEU A 216 22.55 10.90 -3.82
C LEU A 216 21.56 10.24 -4.80
N TYR A 217 20.40 10.84 -5.03
CA TYR A 217 19.46 10.36 -6.03
C TYR A 217 20.08 10.31 -7.44
N ALA A 218 20.77 11.39 -7.84
CA ALA A 218 21.40 11.45 -9.16
C ALA A 218 22.48 10.38 -9.33
N LEU A 219 23.32 10.16 -8.33
CA LEU A 219 24.39 9.15 -8.37
C LEU A 219 23.83 7.72 -8.39
N ALA A 220 22.78 7.44 -7.63
CA ALA A 220 22.20 6.11 -7.53
C ALA A 220 21.14 5.82 -8.63
N ALA A 221 20.64 6.83 -9.33
CA ALA A 221 19.56 6.70 -10.31
C ALA A 221 19.80 5.59 -11.37
N PRO A 222 20.99 5.44 -12.00
CA PRO A 222 21.17 4.40 -13.00
C PRO A 222 20.91 2.99 -12.44
N LEU A 223 21.50 2.67 -11.28
CA LEU A 223 21.31 1.36 -10.64
C LEU A 223 19.87 1.17 -10.17
N THR A 224 19.29 2.20 -9.59
CA THR A 224 17.92 2.16 -9.06
C THR A 224 16.90 1.99 -10.18
N VAL A 225 17.06 2.68 -11.32
CA VAL A 225 16.18 2.52 -12.49
C VAL A 225 16.31 1.12 -13.09
N VAL A 226 17.52 0.60 -13.22
CA VAL A 226 17.73 -0.80 -13.66
C VAL A 226 17.06 -1.77 -12.70
N GLY A 227 17.25 -1.61 -11.39
CA GLY A 227 16.60 -2.43 -10.37
C GLY A 227 15.07 -2.37 -10.46
N TYR A 228 14.51 -1.17 -10.67
CA TYR A 228 13.09 -0.97 -10.88
C TYR A 228 12.56 -1.70 -12.13
N LEU A 229 13.27 -1.59 -13.26
CA LEU A 229 12.86 -2.23 -14.51
C LEU A 229 12.95 -3.75 -14.45
N MET A 230 13.96 -4.29 -13.78
CA MET A 230 14.20 -5.73 -13.64
C MET A 230 13.37 -6.40 -12.55
N HIS A 231 12.68 -5.64 -11.71
CA HIS A 231 11.91 -6.19 -10.60
C HIS A 231 10.74 -7.06 -11.09
N ARG A 232 10.73 -8.32 -10.66
CA ARG A 232 9.66 -9.30 -10.91
C ARG A 232 8.83 -9.51 -9.63
N PRO A 233 7.57 -9.96 -9.71
CA PRO A 233 6.71 -10.21 -8.53
C PRO A 233 7.32 -11.14 -7.48
N SER A 234 8.17 -12.06 -7.90
CA SER A 234 8.88 -13.03 -7.05
C SER A 234 10.27 -12.56 -6.60
N THR A 235 10.74 -11.40 -7.07
CA THR A 235 12.02 -10.84 -6.61
C THR A 235 11.92 -10.48 -5.14
N ARG A 236 13.00 -10.67 -4.38
CA ARG A 236 13.02 -10.27 -2.97
C ARG A 236 12.76 -8.77 -2.86
N GLY A 237 11.76 -8.40 -2.07
CA GLY A 237 11.40 -7.02 -1.72
C GLY A 237 11.37 -6.86 -0.21
N THR A 238 11.16 -5.64 0.26
CA THR A 238 11.00 -5.31 1.68
C THR A 238 9.53 -5.16 2.05
N GLU A 239 8.69 -5.07 1.05
CA GLU A 239 7.25 -4.94 1.17
C GLU A 239 6.56 -5.83 0.14
N THR A 240 5.30 -6.16 0.41
CA THR A 240 4.54 -7.09 -0.42
C THR A 240 3.08 -6.67 -0.54
N ALA A 241 2.54 -6.79 -1.75
CA ALA A 241 1.11 -6.70 -2.03
C ALA A 241 0.51 -8.09 -2.21
N PHE A 242 -0.72 -8.26 -1.75
CA PHE A 242 -1.45 -9.53 -1.75
C PHE A 242 -2.89 -9.34 -2.22
N ALA A 243 -3.51 -10.42 -2.70
CA ALA A 243 -4.93 -10.52 -2.95
C ALA A 243 -5.49 -11.84 -2.42
N TRP A 244 -6.58 -11.75 -1.68
CA TRP A 244 -7.41 -12.87 -1.25
C TRP A 244 -8.77 -12.80 -1.94
N ARG A 245 -9.29 -13.93 -2.34
CA ARG A 245 -10.66 -14.04 -2.85
C ARG A 245 -11.54 -14.72 -1.79
N LYS A 246 -12.69 -14.11 -1.48
CA LYS A 246 -13.69 -14.69 -0.58
C LYS A 246 -14.45 -15.83 -1.22
#